data_68770094cf853f28fbd10b195c6d6b9d
#
_entry.id   68770094cf853f28fbd10b195c6d6b9d
#
_cell.length_a   1.000
_cell.length_b   1.000
_cell.length_c   1.000
_cell.angle_alpha   90.00
_cell.angle_beta   90.00
_cell.angle_gamma   90.00
#
_symmetry.space_group_name_H-M   'P 1'
#
loop_
_entity.id
_entity.type
_entity.pdbx_description
1 polymer ?
#
loop_
_entity_poly.entity_id
_entity_poly.type
_entity_poly.pdbx_seq_one_letter_code
_entity_poly.pdbx_strand_id
1 'polypeptide(L)'
;MKRLLFVYNPHAGKGMLAPKVSDVVDIFVKAGYEVVIYPTQAYHDAYKKISEYDASAYDLVVCSGGDGTLDEVVTGMMKREDRDPIGYIPAGTTNDFANSLHIPKDVLKAADNAVNGSEFCCDVGKFNDGIFVYIAAFGLFTDVSYETKQELKNVLGHLAYLLEGTKRLFNIPSYRIKVE
;
A
#
# COMPACT_ATOMS: atom_id res chain seq x y z
N MET A 1 -24.29 -7.32 11.56
CA MET A 1 -23.61 -6.04 11.40
C MET A 1 -22.38 -6.33 10.56
N LYS A 2 -22.10 -5.54 9.52
CA LYS A 2 -20.91 -5.74 8.70
C LYS A 2 -19.64 -5.46 9.51
N ARG A 3 -18.56 -6.20 9.26
CA ARG A 3 -17.28 -6.05 9.95
C ARG A 3 -16.21 -5.57 9.01
N LEU A 4 -15.42 -4.60 9.46
CA LEU A 4 -14.33 -4.02 8.70
C LEU A 4 -13.01 -4.18 9.45
N LEU A 5 -11.98 -4.69 8.76
CA LEU A 5 -10.61 -4.71 9.25
C LEU A 5 -9.87 -3.49 8.71
N PHE A 6 -9.47 -2.58 9.58
CA PHE A 6 -8.67 -1.41 9.24
C PHE A 6 -7.20 -1.66 9.56
N VAL A 7 -6.41 -1.99 8.55
CA VAL A 7 -4.95 -2.17 8.65
C VAL A 7 -4.25 -0.89 8.22
N TYR A 8 -3.40 -0.34 9.06
CA TYR A 8 -2.68 0.87 8.69
C TYR A 8 -1.23 0.89 9.16
N ASN A 9 -0.36 1.56 8.39
CA ASN A 9 1.01 1.81 8.76
C ASN A 9 1.12 3.18 9.46
N PRO A 10 1.37 3.22 10.78
CA PRO A 10 1.42 4.47 11.55
C PRO A 10 2.57 5.39 11.13
N HIS A 11 3.60 4.87 10.47
CA HIS A 11 4.78 5.62 10.04
C HIS A 11 4.71 6.09 8.58
N ALA A 12 3.66 5.71 7.83
CA ALA A 12 3.51 6.14 6.44
C ALA A 12 3.36 7.66 6.33
N GLY A 13 3.98 8.25 5.30
CA GLY A 13 3.81 9.66 4.95
C GLY A 13 4.03 10.65 6.09
N LYS A 14 5.03 10.43 6.92
CA LYS A 14 5.34 11.25 8.11
C LYS A 14 4.23 11.23 9.17
N GLY A 15 3.45 10.15 9.25
CA GLY A 15 2.42 9.97 10.28
C GLY A 15 1.15 10.80 10.06
N MET A 16 0.84 11.19 8.83
CA MET A 16 -0.33 12.02 8.51
C MET A 16 -1.67 11.39 8.90
N LEU A 17 -1.73 10.06 8.97
CA LEU A 17 -2.95 9.36 9.36
C LEU A 17 -3.21 9.41 10.87
N ALA A 18 -2.16 9.33 11.69
CA ALA A 18 -2.28 9.16 13.15
C ALA A 18 -3.26 10.14 13.83
N PRO A 19 -3.21 11.45 13.56
CA PRO A 19 -4.15 12.41 14.16
C PRO A 19 -5.58 12.28 13.62
N LYS A 20 -5.81 11.55 12.53
CA LYS A 20 -7.11 11.41 11.84
C LYS A 20 -7.76 10.04 12.03
N VAL A 21 -7.13 9.11 12.74
CA VAL A 21 -7.65 7.74 12.92
C VAL A 21 -9.06 7.75 13.51
N SER A 22 -9.33 8.60 14.50
CA SER A 22 -10.64 8.73 15.11
C SER A 22 -11.72 9.15 14.10
N ASP A 23 -11.42 10.14 13.26
CA ASP A 23 -12.34 10.63 12.24
C ASP A 23 -12.59 9.59 11.13
N VAL A 24 -11.55 8.85 10.75
CA VAL A 24 -11.65 7.74 9.80
C VAL A 24 -12.54 6.64 10.34
N VAL A 25 -12.37 6.25 11.61
CA VAL A 25 -13.19 5.24 12.26
C VAL A 25 -14.64 5.69 12.37
N ASP A 26 -14.89 6.95 12.67
CA ASP A 26 -16.25 7.53 12.72
C ASP A 26 -16.97 7.40 11.37
N ILE A 27 -16.25 7.63 10.24
CA ILE A 27 -16.78 7.41 8.88
C ILE A 27 -17.20 5.95 8.70
N PHE A 28 -16.36 4.99 9.08
CA PHE A 28 -16.63 3.57 8.92
C PHE A 28 -17.83 3.11 9.79
N VAL A 29 -17.91 3.59 11.03
CA VAL A 29 -19.04 3.29 11.92
C VAL A 29 -20.34 3.89 11.36
N LYS A 30 -20.32 5.11 10.85
CA LYS A 30 -21.47 5.73 10.19
C LYS A 30 -21.93 4.98 8.93
N ALA A 31 -21.00 4.33 8.23
CA ALA A 31 -21.30 3.44 7.10
C ALA A 31 -21.85 2.05 7.53
N GLY A 32 -22.00 1.81 8.84
CA GLY A 32 -22.63 0.60 9.38
C GLY A 32 -21.67 -0.55 9.70
N TYR A 33 -20.36 -0.28 9.80
CA TYR A 33 -19.36 -1.29 10.11
C TYR A 33 -19.00 -1.34 11.61
N GLU A 34 -18.82 -2.54 12.14
CA GLU A 34 -17.98 -2.80 13.31
C GLU A 34 -16.53 -2.81 12.89
N VAL A 35 -15.69 -1.97 13.50
CA VAL A 35 -14.32 -1.73 13.03
C VAL A 35 -13.30 -2.40 13.94
N VAL A 36 -12.50 -3.29 13.38
CA VAL A 36 -11.30 -3.83 14.01
C VAL A 36 -10.09 -3.07 13.48
N ILE A 37 -9.32 -2.44 14.36
CA ILE A 37 -8.17 -1.59 14.01
C ILE A 37 -6.88 -2.37 14.24
N TYR A 38 -6.01 -2.40 13.24
CA TYR A 38 -4.72 -3.07 13.29
C TYR A 38 -3.59 -2.14 12.79
N PRO A 39 -2.86 -1.47 13.69
CA PRO A 39 -1.63 -0.75 13.34
C PRO A 39 -0.49 -1.73 13.11
N THR A 40 0.16 -1.66 11.95
CA THR A 40 1.33 -2.50 11.66
C THR A 40 2.53 -2.09 12.53
N GLN A 41 3.33 -3.07 12.94
CA GLN A 41 4.48 -2.86 13.84
C GLN A 41 5.82 -3.12 13.14
N ALA A 42 5.82 -3.87 12.03
CA ALA A 42 7.02 -4.26 11.31
C ALA A 42 6.72 -4.51 9.83
N TYR A 43 7.78 -4.71 9.05
CA TYR A 43 7.70 -5.19 7.68
C TYR A 43 7.03 -6.57 7.61
N HIS A 44 6.20 -6.81 6.61
CA HIS A 44 5.35 -8.00 6.43
C HIS A 44 4.23 -8.20 7.48
N ASP A 45 4.00 -7.24 8.35
CA ASP A 45 2.97 -7.38 9.38
C ASP A 45 1.55 -7.30 8.79
N ALA A 46 1.35 -6.40 7.81
CA ALA A 46 0.10 -6.33 7.08
C ALA A 46 -0.18 -7.63 6.30
N TYR A 47 0.84 -8.18 5.61
CA TYR A 47 0.72 -9.46 4.91
C TYR A 47 0.26 -10.59 5.83
N LYS A 48 0.92 -10.76 7.00
CA LYS A 48 0.55 -11.79 7.97
C LYS A 48 -0.87 -11.61 8.46
N LYS A 49 -1.23 -10.40 8.87
CA LYS A 49 -2.57 -10.11 9.38
C LYS A 49 -3.65 -10.46 8.35
N ILE A 50 -3.42 -10.16 7.06
CA ILE A 50 -4.39 -10.46 6.00
C ILE A 50 -4.43 -11.95 5.66
N SER A 51 -3.30 -12.63 5.60
CA SER A 51 -3.25 -14.05 5.21
C SER A 51 -3.78 -15.01 6.29
N GLU A 52 -3.86 -14.56 7.55
CA GLU A 52 -4.09 -15.42 8.71
C GLU A 52 -5.47 -15.22 9.40
N TYR A 53 -6.28 -14.22 9.01
CA TYR A 53 -7.59 -14.07 9.63
C TYR A 53 -8.60 -15.13 9.11
N ASP A 54 -9.55 -15.50 9.96
CA ASP A 54 -10.55 -16.55 9.65
C ASP A 54 -11.41 -16.18 8.44
N ALA A 55 -11.81 -17.17 7.66
CA ALA A 55 -12.73 -16.99 6.55
C ALA A 55 -14.01 -16.29 7.01
N SER A 56 -14.50 -15.36 6.23
CA SER A 56 -15.71 -14.58 6.52
C SER A 56 -15.66 -13.77 7.84
N ALA A 57 -14.46 -13.53 8.38
CA ALA A 57 -14.33 -12.70 9.59
C ALA A 57 -14.63 -11.22 9.34
N TYR A 58 -14.46 -10.78 8.10
CA TYR A 58 -14.69 -9.38 7.69
C TYR A 58 -15.43 -9.32 6.35
N ASP A 59 -16.16 -8.25 6.12
CA ASP A 59 -16.85 -7.94 4.86
C ASP A 59 -16.05 -6.97 4.00
N LEU A 60 -15.09 -6.27 4.61
CA LEU A 60 -14.24 -5.28 3.95
C LEU A 60 -12.91 -5.17 4.70
N VAL A 61 -11.81 -5.12 3.97
CA VAL A 61 -10.50 -4.73 4.48
C VAL A 61 -10.19 -3.32 4.01
N VAL A 62 -9.86 -2.40 4.90
CA VAL A 62 -9.37 -1.08 4.53
C VAL A 62 -7.88 -0.98 4.87
N CYS A 63 -7.07 -0.69 3.86
CA CYS A 63 -5.64 -0.47 3.99
C CYS A 63 -5.31 1.02 4.00
N SER A 64 -4.50 1.49 4.94
CA SER A 64 -3.90 2.83 4.87
C SER A 64 -2.38 2.77 5.02
N GLY A 65 -1.72 3.33 4.02
CA GLY A 65 -0.26 3.32 3.93
C GLY A 65 0.23 3.83 2.58
N GLY A 66 1.47 3.57 2.25
CA GLY A 66 2.03 3.75 0.91
C GLY A 66 1.83 2.50 0.05
N ASP A 67 2.35 2.53 -1.18
CA ASP A 67 2.25 1.44 -2.15
C ASP A 67 2.78 0.11 -1.57
N GLY A 68 3.87 0.13 -0.81
CA GLY A 68 4.41 -1.08 -0.16
C GLY A 68 3.48 -1.71 0.88
N THR A 69 2.73 -0.90 1.65
CA THR A 69 1.73 -1.44 2.59
C THR A 69 0.55 -2.04 1.84
N LEU A 70 0.15 -1.42 0.73
CA LEU A 70 -0.90 -1.95 -0.15
C LEU A 70 -0.47 -3.27 -0.78
N ASP A 71 0.77 -3.39 -1.27
CA ASP A 71 1.32 -4.62 -1.83
C ASP A 71 1.32 -5.77 -0.80
N GLU A 72 1.66 -5.49 0.46
CA GLU A 72 1.56 -6.48 1.54
C GLU A 72 0.13 -6.96 1.75
N VAL A 73 -0.85 -6.05 1.80
CA VAL A 73 -2.27 -6.37 1.98
C VAL A 73 -2.79 -7.19 0.80
N VAL A 74 -2.50 -6.76 -0.43
CA VAL A 74 -2.93 -7.49 -1.63
C VAL A 74 -2.25 -8.85 -1.72
N THR A 75 -0.95 -8.96 -1.42
CA THR A 75 -0.24 -10.24 -1.40
C THR A 75 -0.86 -11.20 -0.38
N GLY A 76 -1.20 -10.71 0.81
CA GLY A 76 -1.91 -11.49 1.83
C GLY A 76 -3.28 -11.96 1.34
N MET A 77 -4.05 -11.07 0.72
CA MET A 77 -5.36 -11.38 0.16
C MET A 77 -5.29 -12.41 -0.97
N MET A 78 -4.29 -12.35 -1.83
CA MET A 78 -4.09 -13.29 -2.93
C MET A 78 -3.64 -14.70 -2.47
N LYS A 79 -3.23 -14.88 -1.20
CA LYS A 79 -2.98 -16.19 -0.60
C LYS A 79 -4.26 -16.89 -0.12
N ARG A 80 -5.36 -16.16 -0.04
CA ARG A 80 -6.64 -16.65 0.46
C ARG A 80 -7.49 -17.20 -0.69
N GLU A 81 -8.35 -18.16 -0.37
CA GLU A 81 -9.40 -18.62 -1.29
C GLU A 81 -10.61 -17.67 -1.26
N ASP A 82 -10.98 -17.22 -0.04
CA ASP A 82 -11.97 -16.20 0.22
C ASP A 82 -11.32 -14.81 0.15
N ARG A 83 -11.71 -13.99 -0.79
CA ARG A 83 -11.12 -12.66 -1.01
C ARG A 83 -12.14 -11.58 -0.74
N ASP A 84 -11.85 -10.79 0.28
CA ASP A 84 -12.68 -9.65 0.62
C ASP A 84 -12.28 -8.42 -0.21
N PRO A 85 -13.21 -7.49 -0.48
CA PRO A 85 -12.88 -6.21 -1.09
C PRO A 85 -11.84 -5.45 -0.27
N ILE A 86 -10.99 -4.66 -0.96
CA ILE A 86 -9.96 -3.83 -0.33
C ILE A 86 -10.27 -2.36 -0.60
N GLY A 87 -10.55 -1.58 0.44
CA GLY A 87 -10.54 -0.13 0.39
C GLY A 87 -9.12 0.41 0.60
N TYR A 88 -8.75 1.50 -0.07
CA TYR A 88 -7.41 2.07 0.06
C TYR A 88 -7.43 3.55 0.43
N ILE A 89 -6.71 3.90 1.49
CA ILE A 89 -6.47 5.27 1.95
C ILE A 89 -4.99 5.57 1.75
N PRO A 90 -4.60 6.32 0.69
CA PRO A 90 -3.21 6.61 0.40
C PRO A 90 -2.61 7.52 1.47
N ALA A 91 -1.59 7.02 2.17
CA ALA A 91 -0.87 7.76 3.21
C ALA A 91 0.66 7.74 3.01
N GLY A 92 1.15 7.20 1.91
CA GLY A 92 2.57 7.19 1.56
C GLY A 92 3.02 8.50 0.90
N THR A 93 4.27 8.51 0.43
CA THR A 93 4.87 9.68 -0.23
C THR A 93 4.41 9.81 -1.69
N THR A 94 4.36 8.71 -2.44
CA THR A 94 4.10 8.70 -3.89
C THR A 94 2.67 8.28 -4.20
N ASN A 95 2.24 7.11 -3.69
CA ASN A 95 0.90 6.53 -3.86
C ASN A 95 0.49 6.41 -5.33
N ASP A 96 1.35 5.79 -6.14
CA ASP A 96 1.19 5.71 -7.59
C ASP A 96 -0.09 4.98 -8.00
N PHE A 97 -0.42 3.89 -7.32
CA PHE A 97 -1.66 3.16 -7.56
C PHE A 97 -2.90 4.02 -7.28
N ALA A 98 -2.92 4.75 -6.16
CA ALA A 98 -4.02 5.65 -5.83
C ALA A 98 -4.17 6.78 -6.85
N ASN A 99 -3.05 7.32 -7.33
CA ASN A 99 -3.07 8.36 -8.37
C ASN A 99 -3.66 7.83 -9.69
N SER A 100 -3.33 6.60 -10.10
CA SER A 100 -3.85 6.00 -11.32
C SER A 100 -5.36 5.72 -11.29
N LEU A 101 -5.90 5.41 -10.10
CA LEU A 101 -7.32 5.20 -9.86
C LEU A 101 -8.08 6.48 -9.44
N HIS A 102 -7.41 7.62 -9.41
CA HIS A 102 -7.99 8.91 -8.95
C HIS A 102 -8.58 8.84 -7.54
N ILE A 103 -8.02 8.00 -6.67
CA ILE A 103 -8.42 7.94 -5.25
C ILE A 103 -8.08 9.29 -4.59
N PRO A 104 -8.98 9.89 -3.80
CA PRO A 104 -8.73 11.16 -3.16
C PRO A 104 -7.47 11.16 -2.29
N LYS A 105 -6.66 12.22 -2.38
CA LYS A 105 -5.47 12.40 -1.52
C LYS A 105 -5.81 12.82 -0.10
N ASP A 106 -6.98 13.43 0.10
CA ASP A 106 -7.47 13.73 1.43
C ASP A 106 -7.89 12.46 2.16
N VAL A 107 -7.35 12.26 3.35
CA VAL A 107 -7.55 11.02 4.14
C VAL A 107 -9.02 10.72 4.41
N LEU A 108 -9.83 11.74 4.75
CA LEU A 108 -11.23 11.53 5.10
C LEU A 108 -12.08 11.26 3.86
N LYS A 109 -11.79 11.94 2.75
CA LYS A 109 -12.44 11.63 1.46
C LYS A 109 -12.07 10.24 0.95
N ALA A 110 -10.82 9.82 1.13
CA ALA A 110 -10.39 8.47 0.78
C ALA A 110 -11.03 7.41 1.68
N ALA A 111 -11.22 7.71 2.97
CA ALA A 111 -11.94 6.84 3.91
C ALA A 111 -13.42 6.69 3.52
N ASP A 112 -14.08 7.79 3.16
CA ASP A 112 -15.45 7.75 2.64
C ASP A 112 -15.55 6.96 1.34
N ASN A 113 -14.64 7.19 0.41
CA ASN A 113 -14.56 6.42 -0.84
C ASN A 113 -14.34 4.91 -0.61
N ALA A 114 -13.57 4.54 0.42
CA ALA A 114 -13.30 3.14 0.72
C ALA A 114 -14.54 2.36 1.19
N VAL A 115 -15.53 3.02 1.80
CA VAL A 115 -16.75 2.37 2.33
C VAL A 115 -18.01 2.67 1.55
N ASN A 116 -18.04 3.77 0.79
CA ASN A 116 -19.22 4.22 0.03
C ASN A 116 -18.97 4.32 -1.49
N GLY A 117 -17.73 4.08 -1.94
CA GLY A 117 -17.37 4.12 -3.36
C GLY A 117 -17.84 2.90 -4.13
N SER A 118 -17.56 2.90 -5.42
CA SER A 118 -17.86 1.77 -6.30
C SER A 118 -16.71 0.78 -6.32
N GLU A 119 -17.01 -0.51 -6.32
CA GLU A 119 -16.02 -1.56 -6.50
C GLU A 119 -15.40 -1.50 -7.89
N PHE A 120 -14.09 -1.68 -7.95
CA PHE A 120 -13.31 -1.73 -9.18
C PHE A 120 -12.47 -3.01 -9.18
N CYS A 121 -12.69 -3.87 -10.15
CA CYS A 121 -11.87 -5.07 -10.34
C CYS A 121 -10.65 -4.69 -11.18
N CYS A 122 -9.46 -4.96 -10.64
CA CYS A 122 -8.20 -4.78 -11.36
C CYS A 122 -7.39 -6.07 -11.37
N ASP A 123 -6.60 -6.23 -12.43
CA ASP A 123 -5.60 -7.28 -12.49
C ASP A 123 -4.44 -6.96 -11.53
N VAL A 124 -3.81 -8.01 -11.03
CA VAL A 124 -2.58 -7.91 -10.25
C VAL A 124 -1.45 -8.65 -10.97
N GLY A 125 -0.25 -8.09 -10.91
CA GLY A 125 0.92 -8.73 -11.47
C GLY A 125 1.59 -9.67 -10.47
N LYS A 126 2.20 -10.75 -10.97
CA LYS A 126 3.06 -11.63 -10.19
C LYS A 126 4.48 -11.53 -10.67
N PHE A 127 5.41 -11.29 -9.74
CA PHE A 127 6.84 -11.29 -10.01
C PHE A 127 7.53 -12.26 -9.04
N ASN A 128 7.96 -13.41 -9.54
CA ASN A 128 8.39 -14.55 -8.73
C ASN A 128 7.28 -14.96 -7.72
N ASP A 129 7.54 -14.82 -6.43
CA ASP A 129 6.60 -15.16 -5.35
C ASP A 129 5.82 -13.94 -4.82
N GLY A 130 6.15 -12.74 -5.27
CA GLY A 130 5.50 -11.49 -4.88
C GLY A 130 4.36 -11.09 -5.81
N ILE A 131 3.38 -10.40 -5.26
CA ILE A 131 2.30 -9.76 -6.00
C ILE A 131 2.52 -8.25 -5.99
N PHE A 132 2.21 -7.58 -7.08
CA PHE A 132 2.24 -6.13 -7.17
C PHE A 132 0.99 -5.60 -7.85
N VAL A 133 0.52 -4.41 -7.44
CA VAL A 133 -0.71 -3.80 -7.96
C VAL A 133 -0.46 -2.74 -9.02
N TYR A 134 0.74 -2.17 -9.08
CA TYR A 134 1.04 -1.07 -9.99
C TYR A 134 2.20 -1.39 -10.94
N ILE A 135 3.42 -1.56 -10.42
CA ILE A 135 4.60 -1.79 -11.24
C ILE A 135 5.61 -2.69 -10.54
N ALA A 136 6.17 -3.65 -11.28
CA ALA A 136 7.42 -4.31 -10.93
C ALA A 136 8.52 -3.81 -11.88
N ALA A 137 9.57 -3.24 -11.32
CA ALA A 137 10.67 -2.68 -12.08
C ALA A 137 12.01 -3.30 -11.67
N PHE A 138 12.87 -3.54 -12.64
CA PHE A 138 14.23 -4.03 -12.44
C PHE A 138 15.16 -3.40 -13.48
N GLY A 139 16.46 -3.35 -13.17
CA GLY A 139 17.46 -2.83 -14.07
C GLY A 139 18.00 -1.46 -13.64
N LEU A 140 18.41 -0.66 -14.62
CA LEU A 140 19.06 0.61 -14.38
C LEU A 140 18.15 1.55 -13.56
N PHE A 141 18.69 2.13 -12.49
CA PHE A 141 18.05 3.06 -11.56
C PHE A 141 17.02 2.47 -10.59
N THR A 142 16.64 1.20 -10.69
CA THR A 142 15.67 0.62 -9.76
C THR A 142 16.20 0.53 -8.33
N ASP A 143 17.50 0.25 -8.17
CA ASP A 143 18.16 0.15 -6.85
C ASP A 143 18.29 1.51 -6.15
N VAL A 144 18.31 2.62 -6.91
CA VAL A 144 18.45 3.97 -6.35
C VAL A 144 17.31 4.29 -5.38
N SER A 145 16.11 3.81 -5.67
CA SER A 145 14.94 4.01 -4.81
C SER A 145 15.03 3.25 -3.49
N TYR A 146 15.68 2.08 -3.46
CA TYR A 146 15.78 1.23 -2.27
C TYR A 146 17.00 1.53 -1.42
N GLU A 147 18.14 1.83 -2.02
CA GLU A 147 19.41 2.05 -1.31
C GLU A 147 19.57 3.48 -0.77
N THR A 148 18.83 4.45 -1.30
CA THR A 148 18.89 5.82 -0.78
C THR A 148 18.27 5.88 0.62
N LYS A 149 19.10 6.12 1.65
CA LYS A 149 18.63 6.25 3.04
C LYS A 149 17.54 7.29 3.16
N GLN A 150 16.51 6.98 3.95
CA GLN A 150 15.34 7.85 4.18
C GLN A 150 15.75 9.27 4.61
N GLU A 151 16.85 9.40 5.36
CA GLU A 151 17.41 10.68 5.81
C GLU A 151 17.93 11.55 4.64
N LEU A 152 18.59 10.94 3.65
CA LEU A 152 19.07 11.62 2.45
C LEU A 152 17.92 12.05 1.52
N LYS A 153 16.86 11.26 1.44
CA LYS A 153 15.62 11.61 0.70
C LYS A 153 14.96 12.86 1.28
N ASN A 154 15.01 13.01 2.60
CA ASN A 154 14.39 14.15 3.30
C ASN A 154 15.18 15.46 3.19
N VAL A 155 16.51 15.39 3.00
CA VAL A 155 17.39 16.57 2.99
C VAL A 155 17.72 17.04 1.57
N LEU A 156 17.98 16.14 0.64
CA LEU A 156 18.47 16.44 -0.71
C LEU A 156 17.42 16.26 -1.83
N GLY A 157 16.25 15.70 -1.50
CA GLY A 157 15.16 15.55 -2.47
C GLY A 157 15.62 14.91 -3.79
N HIS A 158 15.21 15.48 -4.93
CA HIS A 158 15.55 14.99 -6.27
C HIS A 158 17.05 14.99 -6.59
N LEU A 159 17.85 15.85 -5.94
CA LEU A 159 19.29 15.91 -6.21
C LEU A 159 20.05 14.65 -5.75
N ALA A 160 19.61 14.02 -4.66
CA ALA A 160 20.19 12.76 -4.18
C ALA A 160 20.01 11.65 -5.19
N TYR A 161 18.84 11.56 -5.82
CA TYR A 161 18.56 10.59 -6.87
C TYR A 161 19.40 10.84 -8.13
N LEU A 162 19.60 12.10 -8.48
CA LEU A 162 20.41 12.46 -9.66
C LEU A 162 21.89 12.08 -9.48
N LEU A 163 22.46 12.36 -8.31
CA LEU A 163 23.87 12.07 -8.01
C LEU A 163 24.14 10.57 -7.89
N GLU A 164 23.22 9.81 -7.28
CA GLU A 164 23.35 8.36 -7.19
C GLU A 164 23.14 7.70 -8.56
N GLY A 165 22.19 8.22 -9.35
CA GLY A 165 21.92 7.76 -10.71
C GLY A 165 23.10 7.92 -11.67
N THR A 166 23.87 9.02 -11.59
CA THR A 166 25.03 9.24 -12.47
C THR A 166 26.17 8.26 -12.21
N LYS A 167 26.38 7.79 -10.99
CA LYS A 167 27.39 6.77 -10.67
C LYS A 167 27.07 5.42 -11.30
N ARG A 168 25.81 5.09 -11.50
CA ARG A 168 25.35 3.79 -12.00
C ARG A 168 25.29 3.69 -13.52
N LEU A 169 25.35 4.81 -14.24
CA LEU A 169 25.46 4.82 -15.70
C LEU A 169 26.70 4.07 -16.23
N PHE A 170 27.71 3.89 -15.39
CA PHE A 170 28.95 3.17 -15.76
C PHE A 170 28.90 1.66 -15.53
N ASN A 171 27.82 1.14 -14.92
CA ASN A 171 27.68 -0.29 -14.65
C ASN A 171 26.23 -0.75 -14.84
N ILE A 172 25.83 -0.99 -16.08
CA ILE A 172 24.48 -1.39 -16.47
C ILE A 172 24.37 -2.92 -16.39
N PRO A 173 23.64 -3.47 -15.39
CA PRO A 173 23.43 -4.92 -15.31
C PRO A 173 22.49 -5.38 -16.42
N SER A 174 22.75 -6.57 -16.97
CA SER A 174 21.84 -7.24 -17.90
C SER A 174 21.11 -8.38 -17.21
N TYR A 175 19.83 -8.54 -17.51
CA TYR A 175 18.96 -9.55 -16.90
C TYR A 175 18.35 -10.45 -17.96
N ARG A 176 18.24 -11.75 -17.68
CA ARG A 176 17.38 -12.65 -18.44
C ARG A 176 16.06 -12.78 -17.71
N ILE A 177 14.96 -12.53 -18.39
CA ILE A 177 13.61 -12.67 -17.86
C ILE A 177 12.81 -13.62 -18.73
N LYS A 178 11.85 -14.29 -18.12
CA LYS A 178 10.79 -15.05 -18.79
C LYS A 178 9.47 -14.37 -18.44
N VAL A 179 8.69 -14.05 -19.44
CA VAL A 179 7.34 -13.50 -19.29
C VAL A 179 6.36 -14.55 -19.79
N GLU A 180 5.38 -14.86 -18.99
CA GLU A 180 4.29 -15.80 -19.30
C GLU A 180 2.96 -15.05 -19.33
#